data_366054bc7cde0f123728126ea3466982
#
_entry.id   366054bc7cde0f123728126ea3466982
#
_cell.length_a   1.000
_cell.length_b   1.000
_cell.length_c   1.000
_cell.angle_alpha   90.00
_cell.angle_beta   90.00
_cell.angle_gamma   90.00
#
_symmetry.space_group_name_H-M   'P 1'
#
loop_
_entity.id
_entity.type
_entity.pdbx_description
1 polymer ?
#
loop_
_entity_poly.entity_id
_entity_poly.type
_entity_poly.pdbx_seq_one_letter_code
_entity_poly.pdbx_strand_id
1 'polypeptide(L)'
;DFTPPASSSFDDVVDAHPHNIRDELHADSNIFMSSASPSPSPPPPVPPTTTTTKEEEEEKKWWSHSTSMRRKPTAEEIEQGKGKFHVMLTANEQSYVAWQSRIMYQRYLKLLSSEDSGAFGGFTRVLHSERADILMDEIPSVVVDPLPKGVDEGYVVLNRPYAIKQWLEKYNFAEEYVFMTEPDHLYLRPIPLLAQPKLAAAFPFFYINPKDPKFTPIVQKFNKVNADLKDFAPIGNSPVMIHKDELKKVCTVWDTLAIKMKQDPETNSAFGWVLEMWAYSIASAQVGVKYDLVPEFMLQPPWDKTEEVPGGKKGYILHYTYGQDFNEKGKFTPGKVGKWHWDKRDFTWKKPPKEGFEMPPEGTHPLTIKLMEMINDGIRSIPNW
;
A
#
# COMPACT_ATOMS: atom_id res chain seq x y z
N ASP A 1 31.90 31.53 -3.11
CA ASP A 1 31.70 30.77 -1.84
C ASP A 1 30.21 30.46 -1.72
N PHE A 2 29.84 29.28 -2.19
CA PHE A 2 28.47 28.74 -2.02
C PHE A 2 28.56 27.65 -0.97
N THR A 3 28.16 27.97 0.26
CA THR A 3 27.88 26.96 1.30
C THR A 3 26.45 26.45 1.09
N PRO A 4 26.22 25.14 0.94
CA PRO A 4 24.88 24.59 0.90
C PRO A 4 24.21 24.72 2.29
N PRO A 5 22.89 24.89 2.38
CA PRO A 5 22.19 24.92 3.66
C PRO A 5 22.34 23.57 4.38
N ALA A 6 22.53 23.61 5.69
CA ALA A 6 22.64 22.45 6.54
C ALA A 6 21.40 21.56 6.40
N SER A 7 21.61 20.27 6.14
CA SER A 7 20.56 19.26 6.20
C SER A 7 20.01 19.23 7.62
N SER A 8 18.69 19.44 7.78
CA SER A 8 18.00 19.16 9.04
C SER A 8 18.26 17.70 9.41
N SER A 9 18.73 17.47 10.64
CA SER A 9 19.05 16.13 11.12
C SER A 9 17.78 15.31 11.25
N PHE A 10 17.88 14.01 10.98
CA PHE A 10 16.80 13.02 11.13
C PHE A 10 16.17 13.02 12.55
N ASP A 11 16.91 13.49 13.55
CA ASP A 11 16.48 13.60 14.95
C ASP A 11 15.35 14.63 15.15
N ASP A 12 15.27 15.68 14.32
CA ASP A 12 14.23 16.71 14.39
C ASP A 12 12.83 16.21 13.94
N VAL A 13 12.78 15.10 13.21
CA VAL A 13 11.50 14.50 12.72
C VAL A 13 10.95 13.47 13.72
N VAL A 14 11.81 12.88 14.56
CA VAL A 14 11.44 11.81 15.49
C VAL A 14 10.65 12.33 16.70
N ASP A 15 10.88 13.56 17.14
CA ASP A 15 10.22 14.14 18.31
C ASP A 15 8.75 14.59 18.06
N ALA A 16 8.28 14.56 16.82
CA ALA A 16 6.94 15.03 16.46
C ALA A 16 5.83 13.98 16.61
N HIS A 17 6.16 12.68 16.80
CA HIS A 17 5.16 11.62 16.89
C HIS A 17 5.19 10.92 18.28
N PRO A 18 4.06 10.89 19.01
CA PRO A 18 3.99 10.25 20.32
C PRO A 18 4.14 8.72 20.26
N HIS A 19 4.68 8.15 21.32
CA HIS A 19 5.06 6.73 21.52
C HIS A 19 3.91 5.69 21.34
N ASN A 20 2.66 6.09 21.16
CA ASN A 20 1.49 5.21 21.19
C ASN A 20 1.22 4.38 19.93
N ILE A 21 1.86 4.64 18.79
CA ILE A 21 1.65 3.83 17.56
C ILE A 21 2.16 2.39 17.74
N ARG A 22 3.10 2.14 18.67
CA ARG A 22 3.66 0.80 18.92
C ARG A 22 2.62 -0.19 19.46
N ASP A 23 1.76 0.25 20.35
CA ASP A 23 0.74 -0.61 20.98
C ASP A 23 -0.41 -0.91 20.00
N GLU A 24 -0.69 -0.01 19.08
CA GLU A 24 -1.73 -0.17 18.07
C GLU A 24 -1.33 -1.11 16.91
N LEU A 25 -0.04 -1.14 16.53
CA LEU A 25 0.47 -2.09 15.52
C LEU A 25 0.35 -3.56 15.96
N HIS A 26 0.36 -3.84 17.26
CA HIS A 26 0.15 -5.19 17.80
C HIS A 26 -1.33 -5.60 17.82
N ALA A 27 -2.27 -4.66 17.77
CA ALA A 27 -3.71 -4.97 17.76
C ALA A 27 -4.17 -5.55 16.41
N ASP A 28 -3.51 -5.20 15.29
CA ASP A 28 -3.86 -5.72 13.97
C ASP A 28 -3.61 -7.23 13.81
N SER A 29 -2.64 -7.80 14.53
CA SER A 29 -2.35 -9.23 14.46
C SER A 29 -3.49 -10.12 14.96
N ASN A 30 -4.36 -9.62 15.83
CA ASN A 30 -5.45 -10.40 16.42
C ASN A 30 -6.74 -10.42 15.59
N ILE A 31 -6.93 -9.45 14.67
CA ILE A 31 -8.15 -9.39 13.86
C ILE A 31 -8.12 -10.41 12.71
N PHE A 32 -6.94 -10.72 12.19
CA PHE A 32 -6.78 -11.67 11.09
C PHE A 32 -6.59 -13.14 11.54
N MET A 33 -6.34 -13.40 12.82
CA MET A 33 -6.08 -14.75 13.34
C MET A 33 -7.34 -15.57 13.70
N SER A 34 -8.54 -14.99 13.68
CA SER A 34 -9.75 -15.60 14.25
C SER A 34 -10.84 -15.90 13.23
N SER A 35 -10.55 -16.59 12.12
CA SER A 35 -11.63 -17.28 11.38
C SER A 35 -11.11 -18.30 10.37
N ALA A 36 -10.69 -19.44 10.85
CA ALA A 36 -10.75 -20.67 10.06
C ALA A 36 -12.15 -21.25 10.22
N SER A 37 -13.09 -20.86 9.39
CA SER A 37 -14.35 -21.58 9.24
C SER A 37 -14.12 -22.82 8.39
N PRO A 38 -14.73 -23.97 8.71
CA PRO A 38 -14.60 -25.19 7.91
C PRO A 38 -15.24 -25.00 6.53
N SER A 39 -14.51 -25.41 5.50
CA SER A 39 -15.00 -25.41 4.12
C SER A 39 -16.28 -26.23 3.97
N PRO A 40 -17.31 -25.74 3.26
CA PRO A 40 -18.46 -26.56 2.89
C PRO A 40 -18.05 -27.61 1.85
N SER A 41 -18.64 -28.80 1.97
CA SER A 41 -18.48 -29.92 1.03
C SER A 41 -18.91 -29.52 -0.39
N PRO A 42 -18.27 -30.06 -1.44
CA PRO A 42 -18.61 -29.71 -2.81
C PRO A 42 -20.02 -30.21 -3.20
N PRO A 43 -20.81 -29.45 -3.96
CA PRO A 43 -22.09 -29.88 -4.49
C PRO A 43 -21.91 -30.97 -5.58
N PRO A 44 -22.94 -31.80 -5.83
CA PRO A 44 -22.90 -32.84 -6.85
C PRO A 44 -22.87 -32.23 -8.27
N PRO A 45 -22.35 -32.96 -9.28
CA PRO A 45 -22.21 -32.46 -10.63
C PRO A 45 -23.57 -32.22 -11.33
N VAL A 46 -23.73 -31.02 -11.89
CA VAL A 46 -24.88 -30.62 -12.71
C VAL A 46 -24.62 -30.99 -14.18
N PRO A 47 -25.61 -31.52 -14.93
CA PRO A 47 -25.43 -31.85 -16.33
C PRO A 47 -25.31 -30.59 -17.23
N PRO A 48 -24.64 -30.67 -18.38
CA PRO A 48 -24.32 -29.52 -19.21
C PRO A 48 -25.57 -28.96 -19.91
N THR A 49 -25.93 -27.74 -19.55
CA THR A 49 -26.88 -26.91 -20.34
C THR A 49 -26.04 -25.84 -21.06
N THR A 50 -26.03 -25.90 -22.38
CA THR A 50 -25.38 -24.91 -23.26
C THR A 50 -26.18 -23.60 -23.28
N THR A 51 -26.02 -22.84 -22.24
CA THR A 51 -26.32 -21.41 -22.21
C THR A 51 -25.05 -20.73 -21.74
N THR A 52 -24.44 -19.90 -22.59
CA THR A 52 -23.26 -19.10 -22.20
C THR A 52 -23.65 -18.32 -20.96
N THR A 53 -23.07 -18.65 -19.85
CA THR A 53 -23.42 -18.03 -18.57
C THR A 53 -22.72 -16.68 -18.48
N LYS A 54 -23.27 -15.76 -17.67
CA LYS A 54 -22.60 -14.49 -17.38
C LYS A 54 -21.15 -14.70 -16.92
N GLU A 55 -20.88 -15.80 -16.25
CA GLU A 55 -19.54 -16.21 -15.80
C GLU A 55 -18.57 -16.44 -16.99
N GLU A 56 -19.03 -17.06 -18.09
CA GLU A 56 -18.19 -17.28 -19.29
C GLU A 56 -17.92 -15.98 -20.06
N GLU A 57 -18.86 -15.02 -20.05
CA GLU A 57 -18.65 -13.68 -20.64
C GLU A 57 -17.69 -12.85 -19.78
N GLU A 58 -17.79 -12.91 -18.46
CA GLU A 58 -16.89 -12.28 -17.51
C GLU A 58 -15.48 -12.88 -17.61
N GLU A 59 -15.36 -14.20 -17.71
CA GLU A 59 -14.10 -14.91 -17.90
C GLU A 59 -13.42 -14.52 -19.23
N LYS A 60 -14.18 -14.43 -20.33
CA LYS A 60 -13.67 -13.95 -21.64
C LYS A 60 -13.17 -12.51 -21.58
N LYS A 61 -13.87 -11.62 -20.88
CA LYS A 61 -13.47 -10.22 -20.71
C LYS A 61 -12.21 -10.10 -19.88
N TRP A 62 -12.09 -10.87 -18.81
CA TRP A 62 -10.88 -10.98 -18.01
C TRP A 62 -9.67 -11.46 -18.83
N TRP A 63 -9.84 -12.52 -19.61
CA TRP A 63 -8.80 -13.02 -20.50
C TRP A 63 -8.31 -11.96 -21.49
N SER A 64 -9.21 -11.15 -22.04
CA SER A 64 -8.85 -10.08 -22.98
C SER A 64 -8.00 -9.00 -22.32
N HIS A 65 -8.36 -8.57 -21.10
CA HIS A 65 -7.60 -7.55 -20.35
C HIS A 65 -6.22 -8.09 -19.91
N SER A 66 -6.18 -9.26 -19.32
CA SER A 66 -4.94 -9.94 -18.94
C SER A 66 -4.01 -10.19 -20.14
N THR A 67 -4.57 -10.52 -21.30
CA THR A 67 -3.81 -10.70 -22.54
C THR A 67 -3.23 -9.39 -23.03
N SER A 68 -3.96 -8.28 -22.93
CA SER A 68 -3.46 -6.95 -23.29
C SER A 68 -2.23 -6.57 -22.47
N MET A 69 -2.22 -6.81 -21.16
CA MET A 69 -1.08 -6.52 -20.30
C MET A 69 0.11 -7.49 -20.46
N ARG A 70 -0.10 -8.66 -21.06
CA ARG A 70 1.00 -9.62 -21.34
C ARG A 70 1.80 -9.27 -22.59
N ARG A 71 1.25 -8.48 -23.51
CA ARG A 71 2.00 -8.00 -24.66
C ARG A 71 3.04 -6.96 -24.26
N LYS A 72 4.11 -6.86 -25.04
CA LYS A 72 5.08 -5.76 -24.86
C LYS A 72 4.43 -4.44 -25.33
N PRO A 73 4.66 -3.32 -24.60
CA PRO A 73 4.23 -2.01 -25.05
C PRO A 73 4.84 -1.67 -26.43
N THR A 74 4.08 -0.94 -27.23
CA THR A 74 4.59 -0.37 -28.48
C THR A 74 5.60 0.74 -28.22
N ALA A 75 6.37 1.15 -29.24
CA ALA A 75 7.31 2.26 -29.12
C ALA A 75 6.59 3.58 -28.75
N GLU A 76 5.37 3.80 -29.25
CA GLU A 76 4.57 4.97 -28.93
C GLU A 76 4.11 4.95 -27.47
N GLU A 77 3.64 3.82 -26.97
CA GLU A 77 3.25 3.66 -25.56
C GLU A 77 4.44 3.87 -24.62
N ILE A 78 5.65 3.37 -24.99
CA ILE A 78 6.89 3.61 -24.24
C ILE A 78 7.22 5.10 -24.20
N GLU A 79 7.10 5.81 -25.34
CA GLU A 79 7.35 7.25 -25.40
C GLU A 79 6.36 8.03 -24.52
N GLN A 80 5.08 7.67 -24.54
CA GLN A 80 4.05 8.27 -23.69
C GLN A 80 4.25 7.97 -22.19
N GLY A 81 4.92 6.86 -21.86
CA GLY A 81 5.26 6.46 -20.49
C GLY A 81 6.51 7.11 -19.90
N LYS A 82 7.31 7.80 -20.75
CA LYS A 82 8.51 8.50 -20.27
C LYS A 82 8.16 9.59 -19.26
N GLY A 83 8.96 9.66 -18.19
CA GLY A 83 8.75 10.63 -17.13
C GLY A 83 7.50 10.37 -16.27
N LYS A 84 6.88 9.19 -16.40
CA LYS A 84 5.71 8.76 -15.63
C LYS A 84 6.01 7.53 -14.79
N PHE A 85 5.16 7.33 -13.79
CA PHE A 85 5.16 6.10 -12.99
C PHE A 85 3.83 5.34 -13.13
N HIS A 86 3.93 4.03 -13.14
CA HIS A 86 2.79 3.12 -13.08
C HIS A 86 2.36 2.95 -11.62
N VAL A 87 1.11 3.27 -11.31
CA VAL A 87 0.54 3.06 -9.96
C VAL A 87 0.24 1.57 -9.78
N MET A 88 0.68 1.00 -8.68
CA MET A 88 0.43 -0.39 -8.36
C MET A 88 0.06 -0.56 -6.89
N LEU A 89 -0.98 -1.35 -6.62
CA LEU A 89 -1.32 -1.87 -5.30
C LEU A 89 -1.52 -3.39 -5.36
N THR A 90 -1.30 -4.06 -4.24
CA THR A 90 -1.67 -5.47 -4.05
C THR A 90 -3.01 -5.57 -3.34
N ALA A 91 -3.80 -6.56 -3.70
CA ALA A 91 -5.11 -6.80 -3.12
C ALA A 91 -5.43 -8.30 -3.06
N ASN A 92 -6.30 -8.68 -2.14
CA ASN A 92 -7.03 -9.93 -2.15
C ASN A 92 -8.52 -9.67 -2.44
N GLU A 93 -9.35 -10.72 -2.47
CA GLU A 93 -10.79 -10.62 -2.75
C GLU A 93 -11.63 -10.19 -1.53
N GLN A 94 -11.03 -9.89 -0.38
CA GLN A 94 -11.78 -9.52 0.83
C GLN A 94 -12.47 -8.17 0.69
N SER A 95 -13.69 -8.08 1.25
CA SER A 95 -14.50 -6.86 1.25
C SER A 95 -13.73 -5.64 1.77
N TYR A 96 -12.92 -5.84 2.80
CA TYR A 96 -12.06 -4.82 3.39
C TYR A 96 -11.12 -4.13 2.39
N VAL A 97 -10.40 -4.92 1.61
CA VAL A 97 -9.48 -4.39 0.58
C VAL A 97 -10.25 -3.87 -0.64
N ALA A 98 -11.35 -4.53 -0.97
CA ALA A 98 -12.16 -4.19 -2.14
C ALA A 98 -12.73 -2.76 -2.07
N TRP A 99 -13.42 -2.39 -0.99
CA TRP A 99 -14.01 -1.05 -0.89
C TRP A 99 -12.95 0.05 -0.84
N GLN A 100 -11.83 -0.18 -0.17
CA GLN A 100 -10.72 0.77 -0.11
C GLN A 100 -10.10 0.98 -1.50
N SER A 101 -9.82 -0.12 -2.23
CA SER A 101 -9.31 -0.06 -3.61
C SER A 101 -10.22 0.75 -4.54
N ARG A 102 -11.55 0.63 -4.39
CA ARG A 102 -12.53 1.38 -5.20
C ARG A 102 -12.44 2.88 -4.94
N ILE A 103 -12.42 3.29 -3.67
CA ILE A 103 -12.31 4.71 -3.29
C ILE A 103 -10.97 5.29 -3.76
N MET A 104 -9.88 4.57 -3.55
CA MET A 104 -8.55 4.97 -4.00
C MET A 104 -8.51 5.13 -5.53
N TYR A 105 -9.04 4.18 -6.28
CA TYR A 105 -9.05 4.22 -7.75
C TYR A 105 -9.89 5.38 -8.28
N GLN A 106 -11.05 5.67 -7.70
CA GLN A 106 -11.83 6.86 -8.04
C GLN A 106 -11.04 8.15 -7.80
N ARG A 107 -10.29 8.21 -6.73
CA ARG A 107 -9.43 9.36 -6.46
C ARG A 107 -8.29 9.49 -7.47
N TYR A 108 -7.67 8.37 -7.87
CA TYR A 108 -6.68 8.34 -8.95
C TYR A 108 -7.28 8.87 -10.26
N LEU A 109 -8.45 8.39 -10.68
CA LEU A 109 -9.11 8.85 -11.91
C LEU A 109 -9.41 10.35 -11.88
N LYS A 110 -9.85 10.89 -10.75
CA LYS A 110 -10.11 12.31 -10.57
C LYS A 110 -8.85 13.16 -10.77
N LEU A 111 -7.70 12.70 -10.32
CA LEU A 111 -6.42 13.39 -10.53
C LEU A 111 -5.90 13.21 -11.94
N LEU A 112 -6.03 12.03 -12.52
CA LEU A 112 -5.60 11.75 -13.89
C LEU A 112 -6.34 12.62 -14.92
N SER A 113 -7.61 12.96 -14.64
CA SER A 113 -8.44 13.82 -15.49
C SER A 113 -8.28 15.32 -15.24
N SER A 114 -7.45 15.73 -14.29
CA SER A 114 -7.18 17.14 -14.02
C SER A 114 -6.20 17.74 -15.06
N GLU A 115 -6.20 19.07 -15.22
CA GLU A 115 -5.28 19.77 -16.12
C GLU A 115 -3.81 19.47 -15.80
N ASP A 116 -3.47 19.37 -14.51
CA ASP A 116 -2.18 18.87 -14.04
C ASP A 116 -2.40 17.49 -13.42
N SER A 117 -2.01 16.45 -14.12
CA SER A 117 -2.04 15.07 -13.63
C SER A 117 -0.71 14.64 -12.97
N GLY A 118 0.28 15.52 -12.88
CA GLY A 118 1.60 15.18 -12.40
C GLY A 118 2.28 14.13 -13.29
N ALA A 119 2.92 13.14 -12.65
CA ALA A 119 3.59 12.05 -13.37
C ALA A 119 2.78 10.73 -13.34
N PHE A 120 1.46 10.78 -13.08
CA PHE A 120 0.62 9.59 -13.12
C PHE A 120 0.59 9.00 -14.54
N GLY A 121 0.91 7.71 -14.62
CA GLY A 121 0.73 6.86 -15.80
C GLY A 121 -0.41 5.87 -15.61
N GLY A 122 -0.21 4.61 -15.97
CA GLY A 122 -1.19 3.54 -15.80
C GLY A 122 -1.42 3.13 -14.34
N PHE A 123 -2.38 2.22 -14.17
CA PHE A 123 -2.76 1.67 -12.87
C PHE A 123 -2.92 0.16 -12.95
N THR A 124 -2.47 -0.58 -11.95
CA THR A 124 -2.74 -2.00 -11.80
C THR A 124 -3.04 -2.37 -10.34
N ARG A 125 -4.19 -2.99 -10.14
CA ARG A 125 -4.47 -3.76 -8.92
C ARG A 125 -3.98 -5.19 -9.12
N VAL A 126 -2.94 -5.58 -8.41
CA VAL A 126 -2.37 -6.93 -8.42
C VAL A 126 -3.16 -7.79 -7.44
N LEU A 127 -4.09 -8.57 -7.96
CA LEU A 127 -5.00 -9.40 -7.19
C LEU A 127 -4.36 -10.77 -6.95
N HIS A 128 -3.87 -11.01 -5.72
CA HIS A 128 -3.33 -12.30 -5.31
C HIS A 128 -4.45 -13.21 -4.78
N SER A 129 -5.15 -13.83 -5.71
CA SER A 129 -6.23 -14.77 -5.48
C SER A 129 -6.17 -15.88 -6.53
N GLU A 130 -6.91 -16.96 -6.31
CA GLU A 130 -6.96 -18.06 -7.28
C GLU A 130 -7.83 -17.72 -8.52
N ARG A 131 -8.60 -16.63 -8.45
CA ARG A 131 -9.59 -16.27 -9.48
C ARG A 131 -9.80 -14.75 -9.58
N ALA A 132 -10.41 -14.35 -10.68
CA ALA A 132 -10.90 -13.01 -10.91
C ALA A 132 -12.02 -12.65 -9.92
N ASP A 133 -12.19 -11.36 -9.64
CA ASP A 133 -13.30 -10.82 -8.85
C ASP A 133 -14.10 -9.78 -9.66
N ILE A 134 -15.23 -9.37 -9.12
CA ILE A 134 -16.15 -8.43 -9.77
C ILE A 134 -15.56 -7.03 -10.01
N LEU A 135 -14.46 -6.68 -9.33
CA LEU A 135 -13.82 -5.37 -9.49
C LEU A 135 -12.93 -5.30 -10.73
N MET A 136 -12.68 -6.40 -11.43
CA MET A 136 -11.86 -6.39 -12.65
C MET A 136 -12.50 -5.59 -13.79
N ASP A 137 -13.82 -5.42 -13.77
CA ASP A 137 -14.54 -4.56 -14.71
C ASP A 137 -14.45 -3.06 -14.34
N GLU A 138 -14.18 -2.75 -13.07
CA GLU A 138 -14.12 -1.38 -12.55
C GLU A 138 -12.67 -0.88 -12.46
N ILE A 139 -11.73 -1.72 -12.01
CA ILE A 139 -10.35 -1.36 -11.74
C ILE A 139 -9.41 -2.20 -12.61
N PRO A 140 -8.49 -1.60 -13.38
CA PRO A 140 -7.47 -2.35 -14.12
C PRO A 140 -6.74 -3.31 -13.19
N SER A 141 -6.95 -4.60 -13.38
CA SER A 141 -6.49 -5.63 -12.47
C SER A 141 -5.79 -6.77 -13.20
N VAL A 142 -4.84 -7.40 -12.51
CA VAL A 142 -4.24 -8.67 -12.94
C VAL A 142 -4.32 -9.68 -11.81
N VAL A 143 -4.65 -10.92 -12.14
CA VAL A 143 -4.65 -12.01 -11.16
C VAL A 143 -3.30 -12.68 -11.16
N VAL A 144 -2.78 -12.88 -9.96
CA VAL A 144 -1.56 -13.65 -9.70
C VAL A 144 -1.84 -14.69 -8.61
N ASP A 145 -1.00 -15.70 -8.54
CA ASP A 145 -1.17 -16.77 -7.56
C ASP A 145 -0.90 -16.24 -6.14
N PRO A 146 -1.71 -16.60 -5.15
CA PRO A 146 -1.38 -16.38 -3.75
C PRO A 146 -0.20 -17.28 -3.35
N LEU A 147 0.42 -17.01 -2.21
CA LEU A 147 1.38 -17.93 -1.61
C LEU A 147 0.72 -19.31 -1.39
N PRO A 148 1.49 -20.40 -1.52
CA PRO A 148 0.98 -21.72 -1.18
C PRO A 148 0.38 -21.76 0.21
N LYS A 149 -0.72 -22.49 0.37
CA LYS A 149 -1.48 -22.56 1.62
C LYS A 149 -0.57 -22.89 2.82
N GLY A 150 -0.67 -22.05 3.84
CA GLY A 150 0.06 -22.21 5.10
C GLY A 150 1.46 -21.58 5.11
N VAL A 151 1.98 -21.08 3.98
CA VAL A 151 3.30 -20.42 3.94
C VAL A 151 3.26 -19.07 4.65
N ASP A 152 2.13 -18.38 4.59
CA ASP A 152 1.95 -17.07 5.22
C ASP A 152 1.66 -17.16 6.73
N GLU A 153 1.35 -18.35 7.26
CA GLU A 153 1.02 -18.56 8.67
C GLU A 153 -0.04 -17.57 9.20
N GLY A 154 -1.01 -17.18 8.33
CA GLY A 154 -2.03 -16.19 8.62
C GLY A 154 -1.57 -14.73 8.56
N TYR A 155 -0.32 -14.47 8.21
CA TYR A 155 0.22 -13.15 7.98
C TYR A 155 0.01 -12.75 6.50
N VAL A 156 -1.20 -12.32 6.16
CA VAL A 156 -1.69 -12.11 4.79
C VAL A 156 -0.80 -11.19 3.94
N VAL A 157 -0.17 -10.19 4.55
CA VAL A 157 0.70 -9.23 3.84
C VAL A 157 1.98 -9.87 3.29
N LEU A 158 2.31 -11.09 3.72
CA LEU A 158 3.41 -11.87 3.14
C LEU A 158 3.18 -12.23 1.66
N ASN A 159 1.92 -12.20 1.21
CA ASN A 159 1.58 -12.36 -0.21
C ASN A 159 2.08 -11.19 -1.08
N ARG A 160 2.31 -10.01 -0.52
CA ARG A 160 2.65 -8.80 -1.25
C ARG A 160 3.94 -8.92 -2.08
N PRO A 161 5.11 -9.28 -1.52
CA PRO A 161 6.33 -9.46 -2.31
C PRO A 161 6.20 -10.54 -3.39
N TYR A 162 5.51 -11.64 -3.10
CA TYR A 162 5.28 -12.72 -4.03
C TYR A 162 4.38 -12.31 -5.21
N ALA A 163 3.33 -11.55 -4.93
CA ALA A 163 2.42 -11.01 -5.92
C ALA A 163 3.11 -9.99 -6.85
N ILE A 164 3.88 -9.06 -6.29
CA ILE A 164 4.60 -8.03 -7.05
C ILE A 164 5.65 -8.67 -7.98
N LYS A 165 6.38 -9.67 -7.50
CA LYS A 165 7.33 -10.42 -8.31
C LYS A 165 6.68 -11.05 -9.53
N GLN A 166 5.56 -11.79 -9.33
CA GLN A 166 4.82 -12.40 -10.43
C GLN A 166 4.28 -11.37 -11.42
N TRP A 167 3.77 -10.24 -10.93
CA TRP A 167 3.30 -9.15 -11.79
C TRP A 167 4.43 -8.63 -12.67
N LEU A 168 5.61 -8.33 -12.11
CA LEU A 168 6.77 -7.83 -12.85
C LEU A 168 7.34 -8.83 -13.84
N GLU A 169 7.16 -10.14 -13.61
CA GLU A 169 7.63 -11.20 -14.49
C GLU A 169 6.66 -11.49 -15.65
N LYS A 170 5.36 -11.42 -15.36
CA LYS A 170 4.31 -11.90 -16.28
C LYS A 170 3.67 -10.77 -17.10
N TYR A 171 3.75 -9.52 -16.65
CA TYR A 171 3.02 -8.38 -17.23
C TYR A 171 3.93 -7.25 -17.64
N ASN A 172 3.47 -6.47 -18.61
CA ASN A 172 4.22 -5.35 -19.17
C ASN A 172 3.41 -4.06 -19.05
N PHE A 173 4.11 -2.96 -18.83
CA PHE A 173 3.58 -1.61 -18.81
C PHE A 173 4.62 -0.66 -19.39
N ALA A 174 4.17 0.51 -19.85
CA ALA A 174 4.99 1.43 -20.62
C ALA A 174 5.96 2.23 -19.74
N GLU A 175 5.54 2.58 -18.55
CA GLU A 175 6.27 3.45 -17.64
C GLU A 175 7.60 2.83 -17.19
N GLU A 176 8.59 3.68 -16.94
CA GLU A 176 9.89 3.27 -16.43
C GLU A 176 9.89 3.07 -14.91
N TYR A 177 8.99 3.77 -14.22
CA TYR A 177 8.89 3.75 -12.76
C TYR A 177 7.59 3.09 -12.31
N VAL A 178 7.65 2.50 -11.12
CA VAL A 178 6.50 1.94 -10.39
C VAL A 178 6.30 2.76 -9.13
N PHE A 179 5.07 3.14 -8.84
CA PHE A 179 4.67 3.71 -7.57
C PHE A 179 3.88 2.66 -6.79
N MET A 180 4.56 2.01 -5.85
CA MET A 180 3.93 1.06 -4.94
C MET A 180 3.12 1.81 -3.88
N THR A 181 1.86 1.47 -3.76
CA THR A 181 0.90 2.13 -2.87
C THR A 181 -0.04 1.09 -2.24
N GLU A 182 -0.91 1.52 -1.33
CA GLU A 182 -1.86 0.66 -0.64
C GLU A 182 -3.31 1.11 -0.87
N PRO A 183 -4.30 0.21 -0.69
CA PRO A 183 -5.71 0.54 -0.95
C PRO A 183 -6.24 1.71 -0.11
N ASP A 184 -5.67 1.93 1.07
CA ASP A 184 -6.02 3.00 2.01
C ASP A 184 -5.20 4.29 1.83
N HIS A 185 -4.56 4.44 0.69
CA HIS A 185 -3.88 5.68 0.29
C HIS A 185 -4.80 6.54 -0.59
N LEU A 186 -5.14 7.73 -0.14
CA LEU A 186 -5.91 8.70 -0.92
C LEU A 186 -4.99 9.82 -1.41
N TYR A 187 -4.90 10.01 -2.71
CA TYR A 187 -4.07 11.06 -3.29
C TYR A 187 -4.69 12.45 -3.06
N LEU A 188 -4.00 13.31 -2.34
CA LEU A 188 -4.44 14.68 -2.08
C LEU A 188 -4.27 15.57 -3.31
N ARG A 189 -3.20 15.37 -4.04
CA ARG A 189 -2.79 16.17 -5.21
C ARG A 189 -1.96 15.37 -6.20
N PRO A 190 -1.73 15.89 -7.42
CA PRO A 190 -0.82 15.29 -8.37
C PRO A 190 0.57 15.09 -7.78
N ILE A 191 1.19 13.95 -8.10
CA ILE A 191 2.54 13.59 -7.63
C ILE A 191 3.50 13.72 -8.80
N PRO A 192 4.59 14.50 -8.68
CA PRO A 192 5.64 14.55 -9.69
C PRO A 192 6.47 13.25 -9.67
N LEU A 193 7.28 13.03 -10.69
CA LEU A 193 8.29 11.96 -10.67
C LEU A 193 9.39 12.36 -9.69
N LEU A 194 9.42 11.73 -8.52
CA LEU A 194 10.38 12.00 -7.44
C LEU A 194 11.57 11.05 -7.47
N ALA A 195 11.43 9.86 -8.06
CA ALA A 195 12.52 8.93 -8.25
C ALA A 195 13.40 9.33 -9.45
N GLN A 196 14.67 8.95 -9.38
CA GLN A 196 15.66 9.13 -10.44
C GLN A 196 16.33 7.78 -10.75
N PRO A 197 17.04 7.63 -11.88
CA PRO A 197 17.83 6.42 -12.14
C PRO A 197 18.78 6.14 -10.98
N LYS A 198 18.72 4.92 -10.43
CA LYS A 198 19.50 4.45 -9.27
C LYS A 198 19.22 5.14 -7.92
N LEU A 199 18.20 6.00 -7.86
CA LEU A 199 17.76 6.65 -6.63
C LEU A 199 16.24 6.60 -6.58
N ALA A 200 15.70 5.64 -5.85
CA ALA A 200 14.27 5.53 -5.58
C ALA A 200 13.83 6.60 -4.57
N ALA A 201 12.54 6.89 -4.49
CA ALA A 201 11.97 7.78 -3.49
C ALA A 201 11.02 6.98 -2.58
N ALA A 202 11.09 7.17 -1.26
CA ALA A 202 10.29 6.43 -0.31
C ALA A 202 9.91 7.26 0.92
N PHE A 203 8.77 6.94 1.53
CA PHE A 203 8.39 7.53 2.81
C PHE A 203 9.23 6.93 3.95
N PRO A 204 9.82 7.75 4.84
CA PRO A 204 10.54 7.26 6.01
C PRO A 204 9.58 6.84 7.12
N PHE A 205 9.76 5.63 7.66
CA PHE A 205 9.02 5.16 8.83
C PHE A 205 9.92 5.20 10.07
N PHE A 206 9.57 6.02 11.06
CA PHE A 206 10.37 6.21 12.27
C PHE A 206 10.59 4.91 13.08
N TYR A 207 9.66 3.95 12.97
CA TYR A 207 9.76 2.65 13.65
C TYR A 207 10.57 1.60 12.88
N ILE A 208 10.94 1.87 11.63
CA ILE A 208 11.90 1.04 10.87
C ILE A 208 13.27 1.69 10.98
N ASN A 209 13.94 1.43 12.10
CA ASN A 209 15.28 1.97 12.37
C ASN A 209 16.32 0.84 12.44
N PRO A 210 17.03 0.53 11.35
CA PRO A 210 18.05 -0.52 11.30
C PRO A 210 19.24 -0.27 12.24
N LYS A 211 19.44 0.97 12.68
CA LYS A 211 20.51 1.38 13.60
C LYS A 211 20.10 1.30 15.07
N ASP A 212 18.83 1.03 15.37
CA ASP A 212 18.39 0.81 16.75
C ASP A 212 19.09 -0.44 17.30
N PRO A 213 19.80 -0.33 18.46
CA PRO A 213 20.50 -1.47 19.06
C PRO A 213 19.64 -2.71 19.27
N LYS A 214 18.34 -2.54 19.43
CA LYS A 214 17.36 -3.64 19.54
C LYS A 214 17.22 -4.42 18.24
N PHE A 215 17.24 -3.74 17.09
CA PHE A 215 16.95 -4.34 15.79
C PHE A 215 18.21 -4.65 14.97
N THR A 216 19.31 -3.95 15.23
CA THR A 216 20.59 -4.15 14.51
C THR A 216 21.04 -5.62 14.46
N PRO A 217 21.02 -6.42 15.54
CA PRO A 217 21.42 -7.85 15.47
C PRO A 217 20.52 -8.65 14.53
N ILE A 218 19.22 -8.39 14.54
CA ILE A 218 18.26 -9.07 13.66
C ILE A 218 18.50 -8.68 12.20
N VAL A 219 18.70 -7.39 11.92
CA VAL A 219 19.03 -6.90 10.58
C VAL A 219 20.31 -7.55 10.08
N GLN A 220 21.36 -7.62 10.90
CA GLN A 220 22.64 -8.25 10.54
C GLN A 220 22.51 -9.76 10.30
N LYS A 221 21.64 -10.47 11.01
CA LYS A 221 21.33 -11.89 10.78
C LYS A 221 20.92 -12.17 9.33
N PHE A 222 20.20 -11.24 8.71
CA PHE A 222 19.73 -11.33 7.34
C PHE A 222 20.58 -10.56 6.31
N ASN A 223 21.62 -9.86 6.74
CA ASN A 223 22.54 -9.12 5.87
C ASN A 223 23.53 -10.08 5.19
N LYS A 224 23.13 -10.69 4.08
CA LYS A 224 23.93 -11.72 3.38
C LYS A 224 25.09 -11.19 2.54
N VAL A 225 25.10 -9.87 2.29
CA VAL A 225 26.13 -9.22 1.45
C VAL A 225 27.06 -8.31 2.25
N ASN A 226 26.96 -8.34 3.57
CA ASN A 226 27.72 -7.45 4.48
C ASN A 226 27.57 -5.96 4.10
N ALA A 227 26.36 -5.54 3.70
CA ALA A 227 26.07 -4.14 3.47
C ALA A 227 26.28 -3.32 4.76
N ASP A 228 26.75 -2.09 4.61
CA ASP A 228 26.91 -1.17 5.73
C ASP A 228 25.51 -0.80 6.29
N LEU A 229 25.39 -0.68 7.61
CA LEU A 229 24.12 -0.29 8.27
C LEU A 229 23.55 1.04 7.74
N LYS A 230 24.39 1.95 7.25
CA LYS A 230 23.94 3.20 6.61
C LYS A 230 23.16 2.98 5.31
N ASP A 231 23.33 1.81 4.67
CA ASP A 231 22.68 1.46 3.42
C ASP A 231 21.25 0.91 3.60
N PHE A 232 20.88 0.56 4.84
CA PHE A 232 19.52 0.15 5.18
C PHE A 232 18.68 1.40 5.45
N ALA A 233 17.85 1.76 4.49
CA ALA A 233 16.96 2.90 4.62
C ALA A 233 15.80 2.59 5.61
N PRO A 234 15.33 3.58 6.38
CA PRO A 234 14.21 3.42 7.32
C PRO A 234 12.87 3.45 6.58
N ILE A 235 12.64 2.50 5.68
CA ILE A 235 11.51 2.48 4.75
C ILE A 235 10.74 1.16 4.79
N GLY A 236 9.47 1.22 4.40
CA GLY A 236 8.69 0.07 3.96
C GLY A 236 8.62 0.00 2.44
N ASN A 237 7.74 -0.86 1.94
CA ASN A 237 7.51 -1.02 0.51
C ASN A 237 6.48 -0.03 -0.06
N SER A 238 5.80 0.77 0.78
CA SER A 238 4.71 1.66 0.39
C SER A 238 4.57 2.86 1.36
N PRO A 239 4.46 4.09 0.86
CA PRO A 239 4.61 4.47 -0.55
C PRO A 239 6.08 4.51 -0.99
N VAL A 240 6.34 3.93 -2.15
CA VAL A 240 7.68 3.89 -2.76
C VAL A 240 7.57 4.11 -4.27
N MET A 241 8.38 5.01 -4.81
CA MET A 241 8.54 5.24 -6.23
C MET A 241 9.93 4.75 -6.66
N ILE A 242 9.98 3.78 -7.56
CA ILE A 242 11.22 3.06 -7.91
C ILE A 242 11.24 2.69 -9.39
N HIS A 243 12.42 2.70 -10.02
CA HIS A 243 12.57 2.21 -11.38
C HIS A 243 12.24 0.70 -11.45
N LYS A 244 11.47 0.29 -12.46
CA LYS A 244 10.95 -1.09 -12.59
C LYS A 244 12.03 -2.18 -12.56
N ASP A 245 13.21 -1.92 -13.14
CA ASP A 245 14.29 -2.89 -13.15
C ASP A 245 14.99 -3.01 -11.78
N GLU A 246 15.00 -1.93 -11.01
CA GLU A 246 15.49 -1.99 -9.62
C GLU A 246 14.49 -2.73 -8.73
N LEU A 247 13.18 -2.47 -8.90
CA LEU A 247 12.15 -3.23 -8.19
C LEU A 247 12.21 -4.73 -8.51
N LYS A 248 12.45 -5.11 -9.76
CA LYS A 248 12.69 -6.52 -10.11
C LYS A 248 13.84 -7.13 -9.31
N LYS A 249 14.97 -6.42 -9.17
CA LYS A 249 16.12 -6.89 -8.35
C LYS A 249 15.71 -7.02 -6.88
N VAL A 250 15.01 -6.05 -6.32
CA VAL A 250 14.52 -6.14 -4.92
C VAL A 250 13.62 -7.37 -4.76
N CYS A 251 12.67 -7.60 -5.64
CA CYS A 251 11.72 -8.71 -5.56
C CYS A 251 12.38 -10.09 -5.66
N THR A 252 13.56 -10.23 -6.29
CA THR A 252 14.30 -11.51 -6.30
C THR A 252 14.78 -11.94 -4.91
N VAL A 253 14.90 -10.99 -3.99
CA VAL A 253 15.35 -11.22 -2.62
C VAL A 253 14.19 -11.12 -1.64
N TRP A 254 13.34 -10.12 -1.80
CA TRP A 254 12.32 -9.72 -0.83
C TRP A 254 11.29 -10.84 -0.55
N ASP A 255 10.80 -11.55 -1.57
CA ASP A 255 9.80 -12.62 -1.41
C ASP A 255 10.30 -13.75 -0.51
N THR A 256 11.47 -14.29 -0.82
CA THR A 256 12.06 -15.39 -0.05
C THR A 256 12.60 -14.92 1.31
N LEU A 257 13.09 -13.69 1.39
CA LEU A 257 13.57 -13.10 2.64
C LEU A 257 12.42 -12.91 3.63
N ALA A 258 11.30 -12.34 3.18
CA ALA A 258 10.13 -12.12 4.02
C ALA A 258 9.59 -13.43 4.63
N ILE A 259 9.54 -14.51 3.84
CA ILE A 259 9.16 -15.84 4.31
C ILE A 259 10.13 -16.35 5.38
N LYS A 260 11.45 -16.25 5.14
CA LYS A 260 12.48 -16.67 6.10
C LYS A 260 12.44 -15.87 7.40
N MET A 261 12.17 -14.58 7.31
CA MET A 261 12.02 -13.72 8.49
C MET A 261 10.76 -14.08 9.27
N LYS A 262 9.67 -14.42 8.61
CA LYS A 262 8.41 -14.87 9.24
C LYS A 262 8.62 -16.20 9.98
N GLN A 263 9.36 -17.13 9.39
CA GLN A 263 9.68 -18.45 9.99
C GLN A 263 10.72 -18.39 11.10
N ASP A 264 11.39 -17.26 11.30
CA ASP A 264 12.33 -17.05 12.40
C ASP A 264 11.60 -16.49 13.62
N PRO A 265 11.46 -17.23 14.74
CA PRO A 265 10.64 -16.82 15.87
C PRO A 265 11.07 -15.49 16.52
N GLU A 266 12.38 -15.24 16.60
CA GLU A 266 12.93 -13.99 17.16
C GLU A 266 12.53 -12.81 16.28
N THR A 267 12.73 -12.92 14.97
CA THR A 267 12.42 -11.89 13.99
C THR A 267 10.92 -11.63 13.89
N ASN A 268 10.12 -12.70 13.84
CA ASN A 268 8.66 -12.60 13.81
C ASN A 268 8.12 -11.89 15.06
N SER A 269 8.65 -12.23 16.24
CA SER A 269 8.28 -11.56 17.49
C SER A 269 8.72 -10.09 17.52
N ALA A 270 9.93 -9.77 17.02
CA ALA A 270 10.47 -8.43 17.08
C ALA A 270 9.81 -7.45 16.12
N PHE A 271 9.46 -7.90 14.92
CA PHE A 271 8.94 -7.03 13.86
C PHE A 271 7.42 -7.12 13.70
N GLY A 272 6.78 -8.20 14.15
CA GLY A 272 5.32 -8.36 14.17
C GLY A 272 4.68 -8.03 12.82
N TRP A 273 3.66 -7.18 12.86
CA TRP A 273 2.89 -6.80 11.68
C TRP A 273 3.70 -6.08 10.57
N VAL A 274 4.80 -5.43 10.92
CA VAL A 274 5.63 -4.68 9.95
C VAL A 274 6.83 -5.49 9.42
N LEU A 275 6.85 -6.80 9.66
CA LEU A 275 7.95 -7.68 9.27
C LEU A 275 8.26 -7.63 7.77
N GLU A 276 7.27 -7.62 6.92
CA GLU A 276 7.44 -7.60 5.47
C GLU A 276 8.01 -6.25 4.99
N MET A 277 7.74 -5.15 5.69
CA MET A 277 8.34 -3.84 5.44
C MET A 277 9.84 -3.85 5.79
N TRP A 278 10.21 -4.46 6.92
CA TRP A 278 11.61 -4.68 7.28
C TRP A 278 12.34 -5.54 6.24
N ALA A 279 11.66 -6.60 5.76
CA ALA A 279 12.22 -7.43 4.70
C ALA A 279 12.47 -6.64 3.41
N TYR A 280 11.60 -5.69 3.07
CA TYR A 280 11.79 -4.79 1.93
C TYR A 280 13.04 -3.91 2.09
N SER A 281 13.20 -3.26 3.24
CA SER A 281 14.39 -2.44 3.55
C SER A 281 15.67 -3.25 3.44
N ILE A 282 15.70 -4.45 4.04
CA ILE A 282 16.86 -5.34 4.02
C ILE A 282 17.15 -5.84 2.60
N ALA A 283 16.13 -6.28 1.84
CA ALA A 283 16.30 -6.72 0.46
C ALA A 283 16.84 -5.61 -0.43
N SER A 284 16.33 -4.39 -0.27
CA SER A 284 16.78 -3.21 -1.02
C SER A 284 18.27 -2.91 -0.79
N ALA A 285 18.72 -2.95 0.47
CA ALA A 285 20.12 -2.76 0.80
C ALA A 285 21.00 -3.88 0.19
N GLN A 286 20.54 -5.13 0.22
CA GLN A 286 21.29 -6.27 -0.34
C GLN A 286 21.50 -6.18 -1.86
N VAL A 287 20.58 -5.57 -2.59
CA VAL A 287 20.72 -5.36 -4.04
C VAL A 287 21.26 -3.98 -4.42
N GLY A 288 21.61 -3.16 -3.42
CA GLY A 288 22.27 -1.88 -3.62
C GLY A 288 21.36 -0.74 -4.07
N VAL A 289 20.03 -0.86 -3.91
CA VAL A 289 19.10 0.24 -4.22
C VAL A 289 19.20 1.31 -3.14
N LYS A 290 19.29 2.57 -3.57
CA LYS A 290 19.36 3.76 -2.70
C LYS A 290 18.03 4.50 -2.74
N TYR A 291 17.73 5.19 -1.65
CA TYR A 291 16.48 5.92 -1.47
C TYR A 291 16.71 7.37 -1.07
N ASP A 292 15.99 8.26 -1.73
CA ASP A 292 15.68 9.59 -1.21
C ASP A 292 14.48 9.47 -0.29
N LEU A 293 14.61 10.02 0.93
CA LEU A 293 13.54 9.98 1.93
C LEU A 293 12.63 11.19 1.73
N VAL A 294 11.36 10.92 1.44
CA VAL A 294 10.35 11.92 1.09
C VAL A 294 9.24 11.94 2.13
N PRO A 295 9.39 12.73 3.22
CA PRO A 295 8.37 12.82 4.27
C PRO A 295 7.01 13.30 3.76
N GLU A 296 6.99 14.16 2.74
CA GLU A 296 5.78 14.65 2.10
C GLU A 296 5.02 13.60 1.27
N PHE A 297 5.56 12.38 1.10
CA PHE A 297 4.78 11.35 0.43
C PHE A 297 3.48 11.05 1.15
N MET A 298 3.47 11.04 2.49
CA MET A 298 2.32 10.51 3.22
C MET A 298 2.04 11.28 4.51
N LEU A 299 0.76 11.56 4.73
CA LEU A 299 0.19 12.10 5.97
C LEU A 299 -0.71 11.05 6.61
N GLN A 300 -0.72 10.97 7.93
CA GLN A 300 -1.41 9.94 8.70
C GLN A 300 -2.35 10.55 9.75
N PRO A 301 -3.59 11.00 9.39
CA PRO A 301 -4.56 11.41 10.39
C PRO A 301 -4.99 10.21 11.27
N PRO A 302 -5.31 10.41 12.55
CA PRO A 302 -5.48 11.72 13.20
C PRO A 302 -4.19 12.32 13.78
N TRP A 303 -3.04 11.67 13.58
CA TRP A 303 -1.75 12.10 14.12
C TRP A 303 -1.27 13.38 13.42
N ASP A 304 -1.25 13.38 12.10
CA ASP A 304 -1.06 14.58 11.31
C ASP A 304 -2.37 15.38 11.30
N LYS A 305 -2.28 16.68 11.63
CA LYS A 305 -3.44 17.53 11.82
C LYS A 305 -3.79 18.36 10.60
N THR A 306 -2.79 18.64 9.76
CA THR A 306 -2.88 19.51 8.57
C THR A 306 -2.27 18.84 7.35
N GLU A 307 -2.45 19.46 6.18
CA GLU A 307 -1.84 18.95 4.92
C GLU A 307 -0.33 19.25 4.80
N GLU A 308 0.30 19.83 5.82
CA GLU A 308 1.71 20.23 5.76
C GLU A 308 2.57 19.34 6.66
N VAL A 309 3.69 18.87 6.11
CA VAL A 309 4.75 18.21 6.86
C VAL A 309 5.73 19.25 7.43
N PRO A 310 6.59 18.88 8.40
CA PRO A 310 7.68 19.74 8.85
C PRO A 310 8.48 20.30 7.66
N GLY A 311 8.74 21.61 7.66
CA GLY A 311 9.36 22.30 6.54
C GLY A 311 8.37 22.95 5.56
N GLY A 312 7.06 22.90 5.82
CA GLY A 312 6.03 23.63 5.08
C GLY A 312 5.66 23.04 3.71
N LYS A 313 6.19 21.86 3.37
CA LYS A 313 5.78 21.13 2.16
C LYS A 313 4.42 20.47 2.38
N LYS A 314 3.62 20.40 1.32
CA LYS A 314 2.30 19.75 1.37
C LYS A 314 2.40 18.27 1.05
N GLY A 315 1.76 17.43 1.87
CA GLY A 315 1.69 16.00 1.67
C GLY A 315 0.94 15.59 0.41
N TYR A 316 1.37 14.50 -0.22
CA TYR A 316 0.77 13.98 -1.46
C TYR A 316 -0.32 12.96 -1.22
N ILE A 317 -0.15 12.10 -0.20
CA ILE A 317 -1.06 11.00 0.14
C ILE A 317 -1.61 11.22 1.53
N LEU A 318 -2.88 10.89 1.71
CA LEU A 318 -3.53 10.75 2.98
C LEU A 318 -3.72 9.24 3.22
N HIS A 319 -2.95 8.68 4.14
CA HIS A 319 -3.10 7.30 4.59
C HIS A 319 -4.05 7.27 5.77
N TYR A 320 -5.25 6.74 5.58
CA TYR A 320 -6.18 6.63 6.68
C TYR A 320 -5.88 5.37 7.51
N THR A 321 -5.29 5.64 8.66
CA THR A 321 -5.11 4.62 9.69
C THR A 321 -6.47 4.28 10.34
N TYR A 322 -6.47 3.73 11.51
CA TYR A 322 -7.65 3.42 12.30
C TYR A 322 -7.71 4.29 13.56
N GLY A 323 -8.84 4.24 14.27
CA GLY A 323 -8.99 4.95 15.55
C GLY A 323 -9.11 6.47 15.38
N GLN A 324 -9.93 6.93 14.45
CA GLN A 324 -10.30 8.36 14.34
C GLN A 324 -11.30 8.71 15.46
N ASP A 325 -10.78 9.00 16.65
CA ASP A 325 -11.56 9.18 17.86
C ASP A 325 -11.54 10.60 18.37
N PHE A 326 -12.71 11.25 18.44
CA PHE A 326 -12.82 12.63 18.89
C PHE A 326 -13.99 12.81 19.89
N ASN A 327 -13.79 13.67 20.89
CA ASN A 327 -14.89 14.05 21.78
C ASN A 327 -15.86 15.03 21.09
N GLU A 328 -16.94 15.41 21.78
CA GLU A 328 -17.97 16.33 21.26
C GLU A 328 -17.45 17.74 20.90
N LYS A 329 -16.24 18.11 21.33
CA LYS A 329 -15.57 19.38 21.00
C LYS A 329 -14.49 19.22 19.94
N GLY A 330 -14.46 18.08 19.24
CA GLY A 330 -13.45 17.81 18.21
C GLY A 330 -12.02 17.63 18.73
N LYS A 331 -11.84 17.34 20.03
CA LYS A 331 -10.51 17.01 20.57
C LYS A 331 -10.24 15.53 20.39
N PHE A 332 -9.08 15.21 19.79
CA PHE A 332 -8.61 13.84 19.61
C PHE A 332 -8.41 13.13 20.96
N THR A 333 -8.84 11.86 21.04
CA THR A 333 -8.82 11.01 22.25
C THR A 333 -8.08 9.71 22.02
N PRO A 334 -6.73 9.76 21.84
CA PRO A 334 -5.92 8.59 21.45
C PRO A 334 -6.09 7.43 22.44
N GLY A 335 -6.28 6.22 21.91
CA GLY A 335 -6.44 4.99 22.71
C GLY A 335 -7.76 4.90 23.48
N LYS A 336 -8.73 5.78 23.20
CA LYS A 336 -10.07 5.75 23.80
C LYS A 336 -11.10 6.08 22.75
N VAL A 337 -12.11 5.20 22.61
CA VAL A 337 -13.24 5.45 21.72
C VAL A 337 -13.85 6.81 22.05
N GLY A 338 -13.94 7.68 21.04
CA GLY A 338 -14.47 9.04 21.18
C GLY A 338 -15.99 9.09 21.19
N LYS A 339 -16.54 10.28 21.37
CA LYS A 339 -17.98 10.52 21.16
C LYS A 339 -18.35 10.39 19.68
N TRP A 340 -17.44 10.81 18.79
CA TRP A 340 -17.44 10.50 17.38
C TRP A 340 -16.27 9.54 17.11
N HIS A 341 -16.57 8.44 16.45
CA HIS A 341 -15.66 7.36 16.15
C HIS A 341 -15.78 6.96 14.69
N TRP A 342 -14.64 6.78 14.02
CA TRP A 342 -14.57 6.13 12.73
C TRP A 342 -13.33 5.24 12.66
N ASP A 343 -13.54 4.00 12.27
CA ASP A 343 -12.45 3.03 12.08
C ASP A 343 -12.71 2.19 10.83
N LYS A 344 -11.75 2.14 9.92
CA LYS A 344 -11.86 1.32 8.70
C LYS A 344 -12.07 -0.16 9.02
N ARG A 345 -11.61 -0.65 10.18
CA ARG A 345 -11.75 -2.04 10.62
C ARG A 345 -13.20 -2.42 10.94
N ASP A 346 -14.07 -1.50 11.24
CA ASP A 346 -15.51 -1.74 11.42
C ASP A 346 -16.17 -2.23 10.11
N PHE A 347 -15.46 -2.09 9.00
CA PHE A 347 -15.88 -2.46 7.65
C PHE A 347 -15.04 -3.61 7.06
N THR A 348 -14.47 -4.46 7.92
CA THR A 348 -13.66 -5.63 7.50
C THR A 348 -14.50 -6.63 6.69
N TRP A 349 -15.74 -6.88 7.11
CA TRP A 349 -16.61 -7.89 6.52
C TRP A 349 -17.78 -7.32 5.71
N LYS A 350 -17.91 -6.03 5.67
CA LYS A 350 -18.98 -5.30 4.97
C LYS A 350 -18.41 -4.04 4.34
N LYS A 351 -19.01 -3.58 3.26
CA LYS A 351 -18.65 -2.27 2.71
C LYS A 351 -19.31 -1.14 3.52
N PRO A 352 -18.72 0.06 3.50
CA PRO A 352 -19.35 1.27 4.06
C PRO A 352 -20.74 1.57 3.47
N PRO A 353 -21.60 2.27 4.21
CA PRO A 353 -22.94 2.64 3.72
C PRO A 353 -22.85 3.57 2.50
N LYS A 354 -23.81 3.45 1.56
CA LYS A 354 -23.85 4.26 0.32
C LYS A 354 -24.01 5.74 0.59
N GLU A 355 -24.66 6.11 1.69
CA GLU A 355 -24.84 7.47 2.15
C GLU A 355 -23.54 8.13 2.60
N GLY A 356 -22.53 7.32 2.90
CA GLY A 356 -21.28 7.74 3.50
C GLY A 356 -21.38 7.78 5.02
N PHE A 357 -20.48 8.53 5.63
CA PHE A 357 -20.31 8.65 7.08
C PHE A 357 -20.71 10.02 7.57
N GLU A 358 -21.16 10.11 8.82
CA GLU A 358 -21.33 11.35 9.54
C GLU A 358 -19.99 12.08 9.68
N MET A 359 -20.00 13.38 9.46
CA MET A 359 -18.80 14.20 9.59
C MET A 359 -18.42 14.37 11.07
N PRO A 360 -17.12 14.47 11.37
CA PRO A 360 -16.66 14.68 12.73
C PRO A 360 -17.12 16.05 13.29
N PRO A 361 -17.16 16.20 14.63
CA PRO A 361 -17.63 17.42 15.28
C PRO A 361 -16.73 18.62 14.96
N GLU A 362 -17.29 19.80 15.13
CA GLU A 362 -16.56 21.07 15.03
C GLU A 362 -15.33 21.07 15.96
N GLY A 363 -14.20 21.62 15.49
CA GLY A 363 -12.93 21.61 16.21
C GLY A 363 -12.04 20.39 15.94
N THR A 364 -12.53 19.40 15.19
CA THR A 364 -11.71 18.25 14.73
C THR A 364 -10.57 18.72 13.81
N HIS A 365 -9.48 17.99 13.83
CA HIS A 365 -8.31 18.29 12.99
C HIS A 365 -8.68 18.41 11.50
N PRO A 366 -8.24 19.47 10.80
CA PRO A 366 -8.60 19.70 9.40
C PRO A 366 -8.31 18.51 8.50
N LEU A 367 -7.22 17.77 8.76
CA LEU A 367 -6.86 16.61 7.94
C LEU A 367 -7.83 15.43 8.14
N THR A 368 -8.36 15.22 9.35
CA THR A 368 -9.41 14.21 9.58
C THR A 368 -10.73 14.60 8.91
N ILE A 369 -11.10 15.88 8.95
CA ILE A 369 -12.27 16.39 8.20
C ILE A 369 -12.09 16.11 6.72
N LYS A 370 -10.92 16.45 6.18
CA LYS A 370 -10.57 16.20 4.78
C LYS A 370 -10.63 14.71 4.40
N LEU A 371 -10.14 13.83 5.28
CA LEU A 371 -10.25 12.39 5.11
C LEU A 371 -11.70 11.96 4.92
N MET A 372 -12.58 12.37 5.83
CA MET A 372 -13.98 11.97 5.80
C MET A 372 -14.72 12.54 4.58
N GLU A 373 -14.41 13.77 4.17
CA GLU A 373 -14.91 14.34 2.92
C GLU A 373 -14.50 13.48 1.71
N MET A 374 -13.21 13.09 1.62
CA MET A 374 -12.71 12.33 0.50
C MET A 374 -13.27 10.91 0.45
N ILE A 375 -13.43 10.24 1.60
CA ILE A 375 -14.08 8.93 1.66
C ILE A 375 -15.54 9.03 1.22
N ASN A 376 -16.30 9.99 1.77
CA ASN A 376 -17.70 10.20 1.42
C ASN A 376 -17.89 10.56 -0.06
N ASP A 377 -16.99 11.37 -0.61
CA ASP A 377 -16.95 11.72 -2.03
C ASP A 377 -16.71 10.49 -2.91
N GLY A 378 -15.73 9.66 -2.52
CA GLY A 378 -15.42 8.40 -3.19
C GLY A 378 -16.62 7.46 -3.20
N ILE A 379 -17.24 7.21 -2.05
CA ILE A 379 -18.43 6.35 -1.92
C ILE A 379 -19.56 6.82 -2.84
N ARG A 380 -19.86 8.12 -2.84
CA ARG A 380 -20.95 8.69 -3.66
C ARG A 380 -20.64 8.66 -5.16
N SER A 381 -19.36 8.77 -5.54
CA SER A 381 -18.91 8.82 -6.92
C SER A 381 -18.96 7.44 -7.62
N ILE A 382 -18.96 6.34 -6.85
CA ILE A 382 -18.96 4.98 -7.39
C ILE A 382 -20.41 4.57 -7.73
N PRO A 383 -20.75 4.33 -9.04
CA PRO A 383 -22.14 4.09 -9.43
C PRO A 383 -22.78 2.87 -8.75
N ASN A 384 -22.04 1.78 -8.65
CA ASN A 384 -22.51 0.49 -8.12
C ASN A 384 -21.89 0.19 -6.75
N TRP A 385 -21.87 1.22 -5.89
CA TRP A 385 -21.34 1.07 -4.53
C TRP A 385 -22.01 -0.06 -3.77
#